data_cb025897702e10c83df653ad111ffb36
#
_entry.id   cb025897702e10c83df653ad111ffb36
#
_cell.length_a   1.000
_cell.length_b   1.000
_cell.length_c   1.000
_cell.angle_alpha   90.00
_cell.angle_beta   90.00
_cell.angle_gamma   90.00
#
_symmetry.space_group_name_H-M   'P 1'
#
loop_
_entity.id
_entity.type
_entity.pdbx_description
1 polymer ?
#
loop_
_entity_poly.entity_id
_entity_poly.type
_entity_poly.pdbx_seq_one_letter_code
_entity_poly.pdbx_strand_id
1 'polypeptide(L)'
;MSKQRTRMTDIAARAQVSTATVSRVFNGVGQVSETTRAKVLTAIDELGYERPVLEPTSSVPNVGVILPELTNPIFAAFAHNLQNAIAASGGVAMLRSQTPGATSELDHLESLIAHDVDGIIFVSGRHADYLGDLNRYQDLTDRRIPFVTI
;
A
#
# COMPACT_ATOMS: atom_id res chain seq x y z
N MET A 1 -3.22 -38.44 -5.12
CA MET A 1 -4.61 -38.01 -4.93
C MET A 1 -4.62 -36.50 -4.80
N SER A 2 -5.17 -35.83 -5.81
CA SER A 2 -5.20 -34.32 -5.83
C SER A 2 -6.19 -33.83 -4.77
N LYS A 3 -5.72 -33.13 -3.74
CA LYS A 3 -6.55 -32.52 -2.71
C LYS A 3 -7.35 -31.41 -3.39
N GLN A 4 -8.62 -31.60 -3.59
CA GLN A 4 -9.51 -30.64 -4.26
C GLN A 4 -9.52 -29.37 -3.41
N ARG A 5 -9.04 -28.26 -4.00
CA ARG A 5 -8.88 -26.97 -3.31
C ARG A 5 -10.28 -26.41 -3.03
N THR A 6 -10.68 -26.34 -1.77
CA THR A 6 -11.94 -25.74 -1.33
C THR A 6 -12.07 -24.31 -1.87
N ARG A 7 -13.23 -23.95 -2.40
CA ARG A 7 -13.49 -22.63 -2.99
C ARG A 7 -14.45 -21.83 -2.11
N MET A 8 -14.48 -20.50 -2.31
CA MET A 8 -15.47 -19.64 -1.63
C MET A 8 -16.92 -20.05 -1.86
N THR A 9 -17.22 -20.64 -3.01
CA THR A 9 -18.53 -21.20 -3.34
C THR A 9 -18.91 -22.35 -2.43
N ASP A 10 -17.95 -23.18 -2.00
CA ASP A 10 -18.18 -24.32 -1.13
C ASP A 10 -18.49 -23.86 0.30
N ILE A 11 -17.79 -22.80 0.76
CA ILE A 11 -18.06 -22.14 2.05
C ILE A 11 -19.46 -21.51 2.04
N ALA A 12 -19.81 -20.80 0.96
CA ALA A 12 -21.11 -20.17 0.80
C ALA A 12 -22.25 -21.19 0.87
N ALA A 13 -22.11 -22.30 0.16
CA ALA A 13 -23.07 -23.41 0.18
C ALA A 13 -23.17 -24.03 1.59
N ARG A 14 -22.04 -24.28 2.25
CA ARG A 14 -22.00 -24.88 3.59
C ARG A 14 -22.60 -23.99 4.67
N ALA A 15 -22.32 -22.68 4.61
CA ALA A 15 -22.87 -21.69 5.53
C ALA A 15 -24.29 -21.22 5.17
N GLN A 16 -24.84 -21.66 4.05
CA GLN A 16 -26.16 -21.23 3.50
C GLN A 16 -26.26 -19.70 3.33
N VAL A 17 -25.24 -19.09 2.78
CA VAL A 17 -25.17 -17.64 2.49
C VAL A 17 -24.68 -17.41 1.06
N SER A 18 -24.75 -16.16 0.59
CA SER A 18 -24.18 -15.80 -0.71
C SER A 18 -22.64 -15.72 -0.64
N THR A 19 -21.95 -15.93 -1.77
CA THR A 19 -20.51 -15.70 -1.88
C THR A 19 -20.11 -14.27 -1.53
N ALA A 20 -20.99 -13.29 -1.81
CA ALA A 20 -20.79 -11.91 -1.39
C ALA A 20 -20.80 -11.76 0.14
N THR A 21 -21.64 -12.50 0.85
CA THR A 21 -21.66 -12.53 2.32
C THR A 21 -20.39 -13.16 2.87
N VAL A 22 -19.92 -14.25 2.29
CA VAL A 22 -18.63 -14.87 2.65
C VAL A 22 -17.50 -13.86 2.46
N SER A 23 -17.44 -13.18 1.33
CA SER A 23 -16.42 -12.13 1.05
C SER A 23 -16.47 -11.00 2.08
N ARG A 24 -17.66 -10.52 2.48
CA ARG A 24 -17.80 -9.49 3.51
C ARG A 24 -17.29 -9.95 4.88
N VAL A 25 -17.56 -11.18 5.27
CA VAL A 25 -17.04 -11.77 6.52
C VAL A 25 -15.52 -11.85 6.47
N PHE A 26 -14.95 -12.29 5.34
CA PHE A 26 -13.50 -12.37 5.16
C PHE A 26 -12.79 -11.02 5.22
N ASN A 27 -13.36 -10.01 4.58
CA ASN A 27 -12.73 -8.70 4.45
C ASN A 27 -13.10 -7.74 5.59
N GLY A 28 -13.97 -8.16 6.51
CA GLY A 28 -14.44 -7.30 7.60
C GLY A 28 -15.25 -6.08 7.15
N VAL A 29 -15.76 -6.09 5.90
CA VAL A 29 -16.44 -4.95 5.27
C VAL A 29 -17.95 -5.15 5.29
N GLY A 30 -18.69 -4.12 5.71
CA GLY A 30 -20.15 -4.10 5.75
C GLY A 30 -20.75 -4.73 7.01
N GLN A 31 -22.05 -4.50 7.24
CA GLN A 31 -22.77 -5.07 8.38
C GLN A 31 -23.16 -6.52 8.06
N VAL A 32 -22.55 -7.47 8.76
CA VAL A 32 -22.94 -8.87 8.77
C VAL A 32 -23.34 -9.21 10.20
N SER A 33 -24.52 -9.84 10.38
CA SER A 33 -24.97 -10.24 11.72
C SER A 33 -23.99 -11.24 12.37
N GLU A 34 -23.86 -11.18 13.69
CA GLU A 34 -22.97 -12.07 14.46
C GLU A 34 -23.28 -13.55 14.19
N THR A 35 -24.56 -13.88 14.08
CA THR A 35 -25.00 -15.23 13.76
C THR A 35 -24.58 -15.70 12.35
N THR A 36 -24.62 -14.80 11.37
CA THR A 36 -24.14 -15.09 10.01
C THR A 36 -22.62 -15.21 9.97
N ARG A 37 -21.92 -14.36 10.70
CA ARG A 37 -20.46 -14.41 10.84
C ARG A 37 -20.04 -15.77 11.45
N ALA A 38 -20.67 -16.19 12.52
CA ALA A 38 -20.39 -17.46 13.19
C ALA A 38 -20.60 -18.65 12.24
N LYS A 39 -21.70 -18.69 11.46
CA LYS A 39 -21.97 -19.74 10.47
C LYS A 39 -20.87 -19.83 9.40
N VAL A 40 -20.40 -18.71 8.90
CA VAL A 40 -19.35 -18.67 7.89
C VAL A 40 -18.03 -19.17 8.48
N LEU A 41 -17.65 -18.75 9.69
CA LEU A 41 -16.42 -19.19 10.35
C LEU A 41 -16.45 -20.71 10.63
N THR A 42 -17.57 -21.24 11.13
CA THR A 42 -17.75 -22.69 11.32
C THR A 42 -17.60 -23.46 10.00
N ALA A 43 -18.19 -22.96 8.91
CA ALA A 43 -18.08 -23.60 7.59
C ALA A 43 -16.63 -23.60 7.06
N ILE A 44 -15.85 -22.57 7.35
CA ILE A 44 -14.43 -22.47 7.03
C ILE A 44 -13.63 -23.56 7.75
N ASP A 45 -13.84 -23.69 9.06
CA ASP A 45 -13.14 -24.68 9.89
C ASP A 45 -13.50 -26.12 9.47
N GLU A 46 -14.78 -26.41 9.25
CA GLU A 46 -15.24 -27.74 8.84
C GLU A 46 -14.72 -28.16 7.46
N LEU A 47 -14.60 -27.23 6.52
CA LEU A 47 -14.10 -27.51 5.17
C LEU A 47 -12.58 -27.51 5.09
N GLY A 48 -11.89 -27.21 6.19
CA GLY A 48 -10.44 -27.07 6.21
C GLY A 48 -9.96 -26.06 5.16
N TYR A 49 -10.74 -24.98 4.96
CA TYR A 49 -10.37 -23.96 4.02
C TYR A 49 -9.18 -23.20 4.57
N GLU A 50 -8.01 -23.62 4.18
CA GLU A 50 -6.84 -22.78 4.31
C GLU A 50 -7.06 -21.60 3.37
N ARG A 51 -7.32 -20.43 3.96
CA ARG A 51 -7.25 -19.17 3.22
C ARG A 51 -5.99 -19.27 2.36
N PRO A 52 -6.07 -19.13 1.02
CA PRO A 52 -4.86 -18.76 0.31
C PRO A 52 -4.34 -17.59 1.12
N VAL A 53 -3.14 -17.69 1.66
CA VAL A 53 -2.45 -16.54 2.16
C VAL A 53 -2.35 -15.65 0.93
N LEU A 54 -3.42 -14.90 0.67
CA LEU A 54 -3.26 -13.58 0.15
C LEU A 54 -2.34 -13.00 1.23
N GLU A 55 -1.08 -12.93 0.93
CA GLU A 55 -0.18 -12.05 1.64
C GLU A 55 -1.03 -10.82 1.94
N PRO A 56 -1.10 -10.37 3.21
CA PRO A 56 -2.00 -9.30 3.54
C PRO A 56 -1.73 -8.18 2.54
N THR A 57 -2.65 -7.98 1.61
CA THR A 57 -2.75 -6.75 0.80
C THR A 57 -3.24 -5.60 1.69
N SER A 58 -2.89 -5.67 2.95
CA SER A 58 -2.77 -4.60 3.88
C SER A 58 -1.39 -4.73 4.56
N SER A 59 -0.33 -4.82 3.77
CA SER A 59 0.90 -4.17 4.17
C SER A 59 0.49 -2.72 4.36
N VAL A 60 0.74 -2.22 5.56
CA VAL A 60 0.62 -0.79 5.86
C VAL A 60 1.33 -0.07 4.72
N PRO A 61 0.64 0.79 3.92
CA PRO A 61 1.26 1.35 2.73
C PRO A 61 2.52 2.13 3.10
N ASN A 62 3.63 1.81 2.47
CA ASN A 62 4.88 2.54 2.61
C ASN A 62 4.94 3.62 1.55
N VAL A 63 4.89 4.87 1.95
CA VAL A 63 4.94 6.02 1.03
C VAL A 63 6.28 6.70 1.14
N GLY A 64 7.06 6.67 0.06
CA GLY A 64 8.30 7.44 -0.06
C GLY A 64 8.00 8.93 -0.19
N VAL A 65 8.73 9.78 0.53
CA VAL A 65 8.63 11.24 0.39
C VAL A 65 10.05 11.78 0.18
N ILE A 66 10.31 12.37 -0.97
CA ILE A 66 11.58 13.01 -1.30
C ILE A 66 11.41 14.52 -1.22
N LEU A 67 12.25 15.16 -0.39
CA LEU A 67 12.26 16.59 -0.16
C LEU A 67 13.65 17.17 -0.44
N PRO A 68 13.78 18.47 -0.79
CA PRO A 68 15.08 19.07 -1.03
C PRO A 68 15.95 19.04 0.22
N GLU A 69 15.56 19.75 1.27
CA GLU A 69 16.32 19.84 2.52
C GLU A 69 15.37 20.13 3.68
N LEU A 70 15.75 19.71 4.89
CA LEU A 70 14.95 19.94 6.11
C LEU A 70 15.41 21.15 6.92
N THR A 71 16.49 21.80 6.52
CA THR A 71 16.97 23.03 7.12
C THR A 71 16.08 24.24 6.78
N ASN A 72 15.41 24.18 5.64
CA ASN A 72 14.39 25.16 5.28
C ASN A 72 13.06 24.84 5.99
N PRO A 73 12.53 25.76 6.83
CA PRO A 73 11.30 25.49 7.61
C PRO A 73 10.09 25.08 6.77
N ILE A 74 10.00 25.53 5.50
CA ILE A 74 8.88 25.18 4.64
C ILE A 74 8.87 23.68 4.32
N PHE A 75 10.03 23.10 4.02
CA PHE A 75 10.13 21.68 3.72
C PHE A 75 9.98 20.82 4.98
N ALA A 76 10.44 21.29 6.12
CA ALA A 76 10.17 20.66 7.41
C ALA A 76 8.66 20.61 7.71
N ALA A 77 7.93 21.69 7.42
CA ALA A 77 6.48 21.75 7.56
C ALA A 77 5.77 20.80 6.58
N PHE A 78 6.21 20.72 5.31
CA PHE A 78 5.71 19.73 4.35
C PHE A 78 5.93 18.31 4.84
N ALA A 79 7.15 17.98 5.30
CA ALA A 79 7.48 16.66 5.83
C ALA A 79 6.54 16.27 6.98
N HIS A 80 6.34 17.17 7.94
CA HIS A 80 5.46 16.96 9.09
C HIS A 80 4.00 16.71 8.66
N ASN A 81 3.46 17.56 7.78
CA ASN A 81 2.07 17.46 7.34
C ASN A 81 1.82 16.20 6.50
N LEU A 82 2.75 15.87 5.58
CA LEU A 82 2.65 14.65 4.77
C LEU A 82 2.73 13.40 5.65
N GLN A 83 3.66 13.36 6.62
CA GLN A 83 3.79 12.25 7.55
C GLN A 83 2.50 12.03 8.34
N ASN A 84 1.89 13.11 8.86
CA ASN A 84 0.63 13.02 9.58
C ASN A 84 -0.52 12.56 8.68
N ALA A 85 -0.62 13.06 7.44
CA ALA A 85 -1.66 12.67 6.50
C ALA A 85 -1.54 11.20 6.09
N ILE A 86 -0.31 10.73 5.83
CA ILE A 86 -0.03 9.32 5.50
C ILE A 86 -0.38 8.43 6.70
N ALA A 87 0.03 8.80 7.91
CA ALA A 87 -0.29 8.06 9.13
C ALA A 87 -1.80 8.02 9.40
N ALA A 88 -2.52 9.13 9.19
CA ALA A 88 -3.97 9.19 9.31
C ALA A 88 -4.69 8.28 8.30
N SER A 89 -4.07 8.02 7.16
CA SER A 89 -4.56 7.05 6.14
C SER A 89 -4.12 5.60 6.41
N GLY A 90 -3.44 5.35 7.53
CA GLY A 90 -2.96 4.03 7.92
C GLY A 90 -1.64 3.63 7.25
N GLY A 91 -0.91 4.56 6.63
CA GLY A 91 0.37 4.34 5.98
C GLY A 91 1.58 4.71 6.84
N VAL A 92 2.77 4.39 6.34
CA VAL A 92 4.06 4.81 6.90
C VAL A 92 4.79 5.69 5.90
N ALA A 93 5.28 6.84 6.34
CA ALA A 93 6.06 7.74 5.52
C ALA A 93 7.57 7.44 5.65
N MET A 94 8.23 7.19 4.52
CA MET A 94 9.68 7.06 4.42
C MET A 94 10.28 8.33 3.87
N LEU A 95 10.74 9.23 4.76
CA LEU A 95 11.29 10.51 4.36
C LEU A 95 12.73 10.38 3.85
N ARG A 96 13.02 11.05 2.75
CA ARG A 96 14.36 11.24 2.19
C ARG A 96 14.56 12.71 1.90
N SER A 97 15.58 13.31 2.49
CA SER A 97 15.93 14.70 2.23
C SER A 97 17.26 14.78 1.49
N GLN A 98 17.31 15.65 0.49
CA GLN A 98 18.54 15.92 -0.23
C GLN A 98 19.43 16.85 0.61
N THR A 99 20.72 16.58 0.57
CA THR A 99 21.72 17.48 1.15
C THR A 99 22.63 17.95 0.02
N PRO A 100 22.86 19.24 -0.17
CA PRO A 100 23.77 19.74 -1.21
C PRO A 100 25.13 19.07 -1.15
N GLY A 101 25.56 18.48 -2.27
CA GLY A 101 26.83 17.77 -2.36
C GLY A 101 26.87 16.34 -1.80
N ALA A 102 25.73 15.81 -1.34
CA ALA A 102 25.59 14.44 -0.86
C ALA A 102 24.73 13.59 -1.83
N THR A 103 23.84 12.76 -1.29
CA THR A 103 22.99 11.83 -2.04
C THR A 103 22.05 12.55 -3.01
N SER A 104 22.00 12.10 -4.24
CA SER A 104 21.14 12.68 -5.27
C SER A 104 19.67 12.23 -5.12
N GLU A 105 18.76 12.93 -5.81
CA GLU A 105 17.34 12.51 -5.89
C GLU A 105 17.21 11.09 -6.47
N LEU A 106 18.08 10.72 -7.41
CA LEU A 106 18.10 9.39 -8.01
C LEU A 106 18.49 8.32 -7.00
N ASP A 107 19.53 8.54 -6.21
CA ASP A 107 19.96 7.59 -5.17
C ASP A 107 18.86 7.38 -4.13
N HIS A 108 18.15 8.47 -3.75
CA HIS A 108 16.99 8.38 -2.85
C HIS A 108 15.85 7.60 -3.46
N LEU A 109 15.58 7.80 -4.75
CA LEU A 109 14.55 7.08 -5.49
C LEU A 109 14.87 5.58 -5.53
N GLU A 110 16.08 5.21 -5.93
CA GLU A 110 16.51 3.81 -5.97
C GLU A 110 16.44 3.14 -4.59
N SER A 111 16.84 3.87 -3.54
CA SER A 111 16.71 3.40 -2.16
C SER A 111 15.25 3.14 -1.77
N LEU A 112 14.31 4.02 -2.13
CA LEU A 112 12.89 3.83 -1.83
C LEU A 112 12.31 2.63 -2.59
N ILE A 113 12.66 2.47 -3.86
CA ILE A 113 12.26 1.32 -4.68
C ILE A 113 12.79 0.01 -4.07
N ALA A 114 14.04 0.00 -3.61
CA ALA A 114 14.64 -1.17 -2.95
C ALA A 114 13.97 -1.52 -1.60
N HIS A 115 13.20 -0.60 -1.01
CA HIS A 115 12.40 -0.82 0.19
C HIS A 115 10.92 -1.08 -0.10
N ASP A 116 10.58 -1.44 -1.34
CA ASP A 116 9.22 -1.82 -1.78
C ASP A 116 8.16 -0.80 -1.36
N VAL A 117 8.41 0.51 -1.64
CA VAL A 117 7.40 1.54 -1.39
C VAL A 117 6.23 1.41 -2.35
N ASP A 118 5.01 1.62 -1.84
CA ASP A 118 3.76 1.54 -2.60
C ASP A 118 3.48 2.79 -3.45
N GLY A 119 4.19 3.89 -3.18
CA GLY A 119 4.09 5.13 -3.93
C GLY A 119 5.08 6.18 -3.47
N ILE A 120 5.28 7.22 -4.26
CA ILE A 120 6.30 8.25 -4.00
C ILE A 120 5.72 9.66 -4.16
N ILE A 121 6.04 10.55 -3.22
CA ILE A 121 5.74 11.97 -3.28
C ILE A 121 7.05 12.75 -3.44
N PHE A 122 7.16 13.51 -4.52
CA PHE A 122 8.27 14.44 -4.75
C PHE A 122 7.85 15.85 -4.37
N VAL A 123 8.55 16.45 -3.44
CA VAL A 123 8.34 17.84 -3.04
C VAL A 123 9.44 18.70 -3.63
N SER A 124 9.09 19.59 -4.54
CA SER A 124 10.03 20.54 -5.17
C SER A 124 11.29 19.87 -5.73
N GLY A 125 11.11 18.71 -6.38
CA GLY A 125 12.18 17.93 -6.99
C GLY A 125 12.57 18.44 -8.39
N ARG A 126 13.30 17.61 -9.14
CA ARG A 126 13.75 17.94 -10.51
C ARG A 126 12.62 18.11 -11.53
N HIS A 127 11.40 17.71 -11.21
CA HIS A 127 10.23 18.03 -12.02
C HIS A 127 9.97 19.55 -12.09
N ALA A 128 10.47 20.32 -11.12
CA ALA A 128 10.41 21.78 -11.13
C ALA A 128 11.50 22.41 -12.00
N ASP A 129 12.51 21.65 -12.41
CA ASP A 129 13.55 22.07 -13.34
C ASP A 129 13.10 21.80 -14.80
N TYR A 130 12.71 22.82 -15.48
CA TYR A 130 12.18 22.78 -16.84
C TYR A 130 13.21 22.28 -17.88
N LEU A 131 14.51 22.28 -17.56
CA LEU A 131 15.59 21.68 -18.36
C LEU A 131 16.04 20.30 -17.83
N GLY A 132 15.38 19.82 -16.77
CA GLY A 132 15.74 18.56 -16.11
C GLY A 132 15.39 17.33 -16.93
N ASP A 133 16.18 16.27 -16.75
CA ASP A 133 15.87 14.95 -17.30
C ASP A 133 14.69 14.33 -16.55
N LEU A 134 13.57 14.13 -17.25
CA LEU A 134 12.33 13.55 -16.72
C LEU A 134 12.23 12.02 -16.93
N ASN A 135 13.25 11.37 -17.52
CA ASN A 135 13.22 9.93 -17.82
C ASN A 135 12.93 9.06 -16.58
N ARG A 136 13.38 9.51 -15.40
CA ARG A 136 13.13 8.81 -14.12
C ARG A 136 11.65 8.67 -13.76
N TYR A 137 10.83 9.66 -14.14
CA TYR A 137 9.37 9.60 -13.91
C TYR A 137 8.72 8.65 -14.92
N GLN A 138 9.29 8.52 -16.11
CA GLN A 138 8.89 7.50 -17.07
C GLN A 138 9.19 6.10 -16.52
N ASP A 139 10.39 5.88 -15.96
CA ASP A 139 10.77 4.61 -15.34
C ASP A 139 9.81 4.20 -14.21
N LEU A 140 9.36 5.14 -13.39
CA LEU A 140 8.35 4.87 -12.37
C LEU A 140 7.02 4.42 -12.97
N THR A 141 6.59 5.08 -14.05
CA THR A 141 5.39 4.72 -14.79
C THR A 141 5.49 3.30 -15.37
N ASP A 142 6.63 2.97 -15.97
CA ASP A 142 6.90 1.65 -16.54
C ASP A 142 6.91 0.54 -15.47
N ARG A 143 7.44 0.86 -14.29
CA ARG A 143 7.42 -0.03 -13.11
C ARG A 143 6.07 -0.04 -12.38
N ARG A 144 5.10 0.77 -12.81
CA ARG A 144 3.77 0.93 -12.17
C ARG A 144 3.84 1.38 -10.72
N ILE A 145 4.83 2.19 -10.37
CA ILE A 145 4.94 2.82 -9.06
C ILE A 145 4.20 4.16 -9.12
N PRO A 146 3.09 4.35 -8.38
CA PRO A 146 2.36 5.60 -8.35
C PRO A 146 3.23 6.72 -7.78
N PHE A 147 3.17 7.90 -8.37
CA PHE A 147 3.87 9.05 -7.82
C PHE A 147 3.07 10.35 -7.98
N VAL A 148 3.39 11.32 -7.14
CA VAL A 148 2.84 12.69 -7.16
C VAL A 148 3.99 13.67 -7.04
N THR A 149 3.91 14.77 -7.76
CA THR A 149 4.85 15.90 -7.67
C THR A 149 4.13 17.13 -7.11
N ILE A 150 4.79 17.84 -6.19
CA ILE A 150 4.29 19.06 -5.52
C ILE A 150 5.26 20.21 -5.72
#